data_fc15e65e6a5a57b2f7e8822b0c4025f2
#
_entry.id   fc15e65e6a5a57b2f7e8822b0c4025f2
#
_cell.length_a   1.000
_cell.length_b   1.000
_cell.length_c   1.000
_cell.angle_alpha   90.00
_cell.angle_beta   90.00
_cell.angle_gamma   90.00
#
_symmetry.space_group_name_H-M   'P 1'
#
loop_
_entity.id
_entity.type
_entity.pdbx_description
1 polymer ?
#
loop_
_entity_poly.entity_id
_entity_poly.type
_entity_poly.pdbx_seq_one_letter_code
_entity_poly.pdbx_strand_id
1 'polypeptide(L)'
;MGAPIAAFTRISDSEIEIHSDIYEPDVVVVLDSTLVGYEDFISGLKSGGVLLINFRVDTSLTMLSKLIGKDLSSFNVYVVPATELALKILGRGITNTAMLGALLSTTQVVRIESVEEVIKGRFRGPIAEKNIEVLREAYRCVRHVRE
;
A
#
# COMPACT_ATOMS: atom_id res chain seq x y z
N MET A 1 -20.45 6.57 6.06
CA MET A 1 -19.14 5.91 5.96
C MET A 1 -19.21 4.55 6.64
N GLY A 2 -18.58 3.55 6.03
CA GLY A 2 -18.47 2.23 6.64
C GLY A 2 -17.47 2.21 7.79
N ALA A 3 -17.49 1.11 8.57
CA ALA A 3 -16.47 0.87 9.59
C ALA A 3 -15.12 0.56 8.94
N PRO A 4 -13.99 0.84 9.62
CA PRO A 4 -12.67 0.43 9.16
C PRO A 4 -12.60 -1.08 8.96
N ILE A 5 -11.93 -1.52 7.89
CA ILE A 5 -11.77 -2.92 7.53
C ILE A 5 -10.28 -3.24 7.47
N ALA A 6 -9.91 -4.37 8.05
CA ALA A 6 -8.56 -4.92 7.94
C ALA A 6 -8.59 -6.25 7.19
N ALA A 7 -7.61 -6.46 6.33
CA ALA A 7 -7.40 -7.72 5.62
C ALA A 7 -5.96 -8.17 5.82
N PHE A 8 -5.73 -9.47 5.84
CA PHE A 8 -4.45 -10.07 6.14
C PHE A 8 -4.02 -11.03 5.05
N THR A 9 -2.74 -10.97 4.67
CA THR A 9 -2.14 -11.84 3.66
C THR A 9 -0.81 -12.37 4.19
N ARG A 10 -0.61 -13.67 4.12
CA ARG A 10 0.68 -14.33 4.41
C ARG A 10 1.27 -14.88 3.13
N ILE A 11 2.56 -14.63 2.94
CA ILE A 11 3.33 -15.17 1.81
C ILE A 11 4.53 -15.91 2.39
N SER A 12 4.74 -17.16 1.97
CA SER A 12 5.82 -18.01 2.48
C SER A 12 6.31 -18.96 1.40
N ASP A 13 7.59 -19.32 1.47
CA ASP A 13 8.19 -20.36 0.64
C ASP A 13 7.87 -21.77 1.15
N SER A 14 7.31 -21.87 2.36
CA SER A 14 6.89 -23.13 2.98
C SER A 14 5.39 -23.12 3.22
N GLU A 15 4.85 -24.29 3.58
CA GLU A 15 3.43 -24.43 3.89
C GLU A 15 3.01 -23.50 5.04
N ILE A 16 1.90 -22.80 4.85
CA ILE A 16 1.34 -21.91 5.86
C ILE A 16 0.33 -22.68 6.68
N GLU A 17 0.64 -22.91 7.95
CA GLU A 17 -0.24 -23.66 8.89
C GLU A 17 -1.16 -22.72 9.69
N ILE A 18 -0.75 -21.45 9.89
CA ILE A 18 -1.50 -20.48 10.68
C ILE A 18 -2.42 -19.66 9.77
N HIS A 19 -3.70 -19.69 10.05
CA HIS A 19 -4.74 -19.00 9.27
C HIS A 19 -5.49 -17.92 10.07
N SER A 20 -4.94 -17.50 11.21
CA SER A 20 -5.48 -16.41 12.04
C SER A 20 -5.08 -15.04 11.51
N ASP A 21 -5.63 -13.98 12.12
CA ASP A 21 -5.21 -12.61 11.91
C ASP A 21 -3.71 -12.45 12.18
N ILE A 22 -3.12 -11.43 11.57
CA ILE A 22 -1.71 -11.13 11.74
C ILE A 22 -1.57 -10.03 12.78
N TYR A 23 -0.90 -10.34 13.90
CA TYR A 23 -0.69 -9.40 15.01
C TYR A 23 0.68 -8.73 14.99
N GLU A 24 1.65 -9.33 14.30
CA GLU A 24 2.99 -8.79 14.14
C GLU A 24 3.37 -8.74 12.65
N PRO A 25 2.75 -7.84 11.87
CA PRO A 25 2.99 -7.77 10.43
C PRO A 25 4.40 -7.28 10.11
N ASP A 26 4.91 -7.73 8.97
CA ASP A 26 6.14 -7.18 8.37
C ASP A 26 5.84 -5.94 7.54
N VAL A 27 4.63 -5.84 7.02
CA VAL A 27 4.18 -4.75 6.16
C VAL A 27 2.76 -4.35 6.53
N VAL A 28 2.52 -3.06 6.66
CA VAL A 28 1.18 -2.47 6.81
C VAL A 28 0.91 -1.56 5.63
N VAL A 29 -0.24 -1.75 4.99
CA VAL A 29 -0.68 -0.93 3.86
C VAL A 29 -1.97 -0.21 4.24
N VAL A 30 -1.97 1.11 4.14
CA VAL A 30 -3.12 1.96 4.45
C VAL A 30 -3.69 2.50 3.14
N LEU A 31 -4.83 1.94 2.71
CA LEU A 31 -5.47 2.32 1.44
C LEU A 31 -6.26 3.62 1.54
N ASP A 32 -6.77 3.94 2.72
CA ASP A 32 -7.61 5.12 2.95
C ASP A 32 -6.90 6.11 3.86
N SER A 33 -6.51 7.26 3.31
CA SER A 33 -5.80 8.30 4.05
C SER A 33 -6.64 8.92 5.18
N THR A 34 -7.95 8.77 5.16
CA THR A 34 -8.82 9.28 6.23
C THR A 34 -8.65 8.52 7.54
N LEU A 35 -8.03 7.33 7.51
CA LEU A 35 -7.72 6.55 8.70
C LEU A 35 -6.51 7.10 9.47
N VAL A 36 -5.68 7.91 8.81
CA VAL A 36 -4.48 8.50 9.45
C VAL A 36 -4.92 9.44 10.57
N GLY A 37 -4.47 9.14 11.78
CA GLY A 37 -4.82 9.90 12.98
C GLY A 37 -6.06 9.41 13.73
N TYR A 38 -6.84 8.49 13.17
CA TYR A 38 -8.05 7.96 13.79
C TYR A 38 -7.96 6.51 14.22
N GLU A 39 -7.17 5.71 13.52
CA GLU A 39 -7.03 4.29 13.77
C GLU A 39 -5.59 3.90 14.06
N ASP A 40 -5.41 2.95 14.97
CA ASP A 40 -4.11 2.36 15.26
C ASP A 40 -3.84 1.20 14.31
N PHE A 41 -3.40 1.53 13.09
CA PHE A 41 -3.11 0.54 12.06
C PHE A 41 -1.66 0.03 12.10
N ILE A 42 -0.80 0.61 12.92
CA ILE A 42 0.61 0.19 13.02
C ILE A 42 0.92 -0.66 14.26
N SER A 43 -0.07 -0.96 15.08
CA SER A 43 0.11 -1.81 16.24
C SER A 43 0.68 -3.18 15.83
N GLY A 44 1.78 -3.57 16.44
CA GLY A 44 2.45 -4.83 16.15
C GLY A 44 3.37 -4.82 14.93
N LEU A 45 3.39 -3.75 14.12
CA LEU A 45 4.34 -3.64 13.01
C LEU A 45 5.77 -3.78 13.55
N LYS A 46 6.52 -4.70 12.97
CA LYS A 46 7.89 -5.00 13.41
C LYS A 46 8.84 -3.84 13.13
N SER A 47 9.80 -3.63 14.03
CA SER A 47 10.91 -2.69 13.78
C SER A 47 11.62 -3.07 12.47
N GLY A 48 11.88 -2.07 11.62
CA GLY A 48 12.41 -2.30 10.28
C GLY A 48 11.34 -2.70 9.26
N GLY A 49 10.09 -2.86 9.68
CA GLY A 49 8.98 -3.17 8.80
C GLY A 49 8.60 -2.01 7.88
N VAL A 50 7.74 -2.30 6.93
CA VAL A 50 7.29 -1.33 5.90
C VAL A 50 5.91 -0.80 6.26
N LEU A 51 5.77 0.53 6.25
CA LEU A 51 4.48 1.22 6.33
C LEU A 51 4.27 1.96 5.02
N LEU A 52 3.29 1.53 4.24
CA LEU A 52 2.91 2.14 2.98
C LEU A 52 1.55 2.80 3.11
N ILE A 53 1.48 4.10 2.84
CA ILE A 53 0.25 4.88 3.02
C ILE A 53 -0.16 5.56 1.71
N ASN A 54 -1.44 5.48 1.38
CA ASN A 54 -2.04 6.34 0.36
C ASN A 54 -2.10 7.76 0.91
N PHE A 55 -1.14 8.58 0.56
CA PHE A 55 -0.98 9.93 1.10
C PHE A 55 -0.27 10.83 0.08
N ARG A 56 -0.35 12.14 0.31
CA ARG A 56 0.36 13.11 -0.53
C ARG A 56 1.88 12.95 -0.40
N VAL A 57 2.60 13.23 -1.48
CA VAL A 57 4.05 13.03 -1.53
C VAL A 57 4.84 14.14 -0.82
N ASP A 58 4.24 15.30 -0.59
CA ASP A 58 4.86 16.47 0.05
C ASP A 58 4.76 16.41 1.59
N THR A 59 5.02 15.26 2.15
CA THR A 59 4.99 15.03 3.60
C THR A 59 6.38 14.67 4.12
N SER A 60 6.56 14.79 5.45
CA SER A 60 7.78 14.40 6.14
C SER A 60 7.48 13.36 7.21
N LEU A 61 8.52 12.67 7.69
CA LEU A 61 8.39 11.71 8.74
C LEU A 61 7.87 12.35 10.03
N THR A 62 8.34 13.56 10.36
CA THR A 62 7.88 14.33 11.51
C THR A 62 6.38 14.64 11.40
N MET A 63 5.92 15.08 10.23
CA MET A 63 4.50 15.40 10.00
C MET A 63 3.63 14.16 10.17
N LEU A 64 4.01 13.04 9.55
CA LEU A 64 3.28 11.78 9.65
C LEU A 64 3.27 11.26 11.09
N SER A 65 4.39 11.33 11.81
CA SER A 65 4.47 10.92 13.20
C SER A 65 3.51 11.71 14.08
N LYS A 66 3.39 13.00 13.84
CA LYS A 66 2.42 13.86 14.56
C LYS A 66 0.98 13.48 14.23
N LEU A 67 0.67 13.25 12.97
CA LEU A 67 -0.69 12.88 12.53
C LEU A 67 -1.11 11.52 13.08
N ILE A 68 -0.21 10.56 13.07
CA ILE A 68 -0.47 9.19 13.56
C ILE A 68 -0.42 9.13 15.09
N GLY A 69 0.33 10.03 15.72
CA GLY A 69 0.50 10.06 17.17
C GLY A 69 1.54 9.05 17.69
N LYS A 70 2.43 8.59 16.82
CA LYS A 70 3.50 7.63 17.16
C LYS A 70 4.79 7.98 16.43
N ASP A 71 5.92 7.65 17.04
CA ASP A 71 7.24 7.76 16.42
C ASP A 71 7.38 6.69 15.32
N LEU A 72 7.62 7.13 14.09
CA LEU A 72 7.76 6.25 12.92
C LEU A 72 9.21 5.97 12.55
N SER A 73 10.18 6.45 13.32
CA SER A 73 11.61 6.37 12.99
C SER A 73 12.16 4.93 12.87
N SER A 74 11.51 3.97 13.52
CA SER A 74 11.92 2.56 13.47
C SER A 74 11.39 1.80 12.25
N PHE A 75 10.58 2.44 11.41
CA PHE A 75 9.94 1.83 10.24
C PHE A 75 10.44 2.42 8.94
N ASN A 76 10.29 1.66 7.86
CA ASN A 76 10.48 2.17 6.51
C ASN A 76 9.13 2.68 6.00
N VAL A 77 8.97 4.00 5.97
CA VAL A 77 7.70 4.64 5.65
C VAL A 77 7.70 5.13 4.20
N TYR A 78 6.65 4.76 3.46
CA TYR A 78 6.46 5.14 2.07
C TYR A 78 5.08 5.75 1.89
N VAL A 79 4.99 6.71 0.97
CA VAL A 79 3.72 7.30 0.54
C VAL A 79 3.59 7.20 -0.96
N VAL A 80 2.35 7.07 -1.42
CA VAL A 80 2.00 7.08 -2.83
C VAL A 80 0.66 7.79 -2.98
N PRO A 81 0.51 8.73 -3.96
CA PRO A 81 -0.75 9.44 -4.16
C PRO A 81 -1.73 8.58 -4.96
N ALA A 82 -2.16 7.45 -4.38
CA ALA A 82 -2.92 6.43 -5.07
C ALA A 82 -4.29 6.91 -5.56
N THR A 83 -4.98 7.71 -4.75
CA THR A 83 -6.28 8.27 -5.14
C THR A 83 -6.15 9.20 -6.34
N GLU A 84 -5.16 10.08 -6.31
CA GLU A 84 -4.88 11.01 -7.41
C GLU A 84 -4.55 10.26 -8.70
N LEU A 85 -3.70 9.23 -8.64
CA LEU A 85 -3.34 8.39 -9.78
C LEU A 85 -4.56 7.64 -10.33
N ALA A 86 -5.37 7.07 -9.46
CA ALA A 86 -6.57 6.34 -9.85
C ALA A 86 -7.58 7.27 -10.55
N LEU A 87 -7.81 8.46 -10.01
CA LEU A 87 -8.70 9.45 -10.63
C LEU A 87 -8.19 9.89 -12.00
N LYS A 88 -6.90 10.15 -12.12
CA LYS A 88 -6.27 10.60 -13.37
C LYS A 88 -6.32 9.54 -14.47
N ILE A 89 -6.02 8.29 -14.14
CA ILE A 89 -5.86 7.21 -15.14
C ILE A 89 -7.14 6.41 -15.32
N LEU A 90 -7.81 6.03 -14.24
CA LEU A 90 -9.04 5.22 -14.28
C LEU A 90 -10.32 6.06 -14.33
N GLY A 91 -10.24 7.35 -13.98
CA GLY A 91 -11.41 8.20 -13.83
C GLY A 91 -12.25 7.91 -12.58
N ARG A 92 -11.78 7.06 -11.71
CA ARG A 92 -12.43 6.67 -10.45
C ARG A 92 -11.41 6.57 -9.33
N GLY A 93 -11.83 6.87 -8.11
CA GLY A 93 -10.96 6.80 -6.92
C GLY A 93 -10.76 5.38 -6.37
N ILE A 94 -10.67 4.38 -7.23
CA ILE A 94 -10.42 2.97 -6.84
C ILE A 94 -8.91 2.78 -6.72
N THR A 95 -8.42 2.68 -5.50
CA THR A 95 -6.99 2.78 -5.18
C THR A 95 -6.24 1.44 -5.07
N ASN A 96 -6.95 0.32 -5.10
CA ASN A 96 -6.35 -0.99 -4.84
C ASN A 96 -5.19 -1.35 -5.80
N THR A 97 -5.35 -1.12 -7.11
CA THR A 97 -4.31 -1.41 -8.09
C THR A 97 -3.10 -0.48 -7.93
N ALA A 98 -3.33 0.81 -7.65
CA ALA A 98 -2.26 1.76 -7.38
C ALA A 98 -1.48 1.36 -6.12
N MET A 99 -2.17 1.02 -5.05
CA MET A 99 -1.52 0.58 -3.81
C MET A 99 -0.73 -0.71 -4.02
N LEU A 100 -1.25 -1.63 -4.83
CA LEU A 100 -0.53 -2.85 -5.19
C LEU A 100 0.78 -2.53 -5.93
N GLY A 101 0.75 -1.61 -6.90
CA GLY A 101 1.95 -1.17 -7.61
C GLY A 101 3.01 -0.60 -6.68
N ALA A 102 2.61 0.26 -5.76
CA ALA A 102 3.51 0.82 -4.75
C ALA A 102 4.05 -0.25 -3.81
N LEU A 103 3.21 -1.21 -3.40
CA LEU A 103 3.63 -2.33 -2.55
C LEU A 103 4.72 -3.18 -3.22
N LEU A 104 4.58 -3.48 -4.49
CA LEU A 104 5.57 -4.25 -5.25
C LEU A 104 6.92 -3.53 -5.31
N SER A 105 6.92 -2.22 -5.42
CA SER A 105 8.14 -1.40 -5.43
C SER A 105 8.84 -1.39 -4.06
N THR A 106 8.07 -1.38 -2.98
CA THR A 106 8.61 -1.23 -1.62
C THR A 106 9.00 -2.56 -0.99
N THR A 107 8.39 -3.67 -1.37
CA THR A 107 8.61 -4.98 -0.74
C THR A 107 9.21 -6.03 -1.66
N GLN A 108 8.97 -5.94 -2.96
CA GLN A 108 9.42 -6.89 -3.99
C GLN A 108 9.05 -8.36 -3.69
N VAL A 109 7.92 -8.57 -3.02
CA VAL A 109 7.42 -9.91 -2.65
C VAL A 109 7.04 -10.75 -3.86
N VAL A 110 6.58 -10.10 -4.94
CA VAL A 110 6.34 -10.71 -6.25
C VAL A 110 6.79 -9.75 -7.33
N ARG A 111 7.03 -10.26 -8.54
CA ARG A 111 7.44 -9.41 -9.66
C ARG A 111 6.24 -8.69 -10.26
N ILE A 112 6.45 -7.45 -10.70
CA ILE A 112 5.40 -6.65 -11.34
C ILE A 112 4.85 -7.32 -12.60
N GLU A 113 5.70 -8.00 -13.37
CA GLU A 113 5.29 -8.74 -14.58
C GLU A 113 4.26 -9.83 -14.26
N SER A 114 4.43 -10.52 -13.13
CA SER A 114 3.48 -11.53 -12.67
C SER A 114 2.11 -10.94 -12.36
N VAL A 115 2.08 -9.76 -11.73
CA VAL A 115 0.84 -9.05 -11.42
C VAL A 115 0.18 -8.53 -12.69
N GLU A 116 0.97 -8.04 -13.66
CA GLU A 116 0.44 -7.62 -14.97
C GLU A 116 -0.28 -8.77 -15.69
N GLU A 117 0.29 -9.98 -15.65
CA GLU A 117 -0.35 -11.16 -16.24
C GLU A 117 -1.69 -11.48 -15.55
N VAL A 118 -1.78 -11.35 -14.24
CA VAL A 118 -3.03 -11.52 -13.49
C VAL A 118 -4.06 -10.46 -13.92
N ILE A 119 -3.64 -9.21 -14.08
CA ILE A 119 -4.53 -8.11 -14.51
C ILE A 119 -5.07 -8.40 -15.91
N LYS A 120 -4.23 -8.85 -16.83
CA LYS A 120 -4.66 -9.23 -18.19
C LYS A 120 -5.68 -10.35 -18.18
N GLY A 121 -5.59 -11.27 -17.22
CA GLY A 121 -6.53 -12.36 -17.07
C GLY A 121 -7.86 -11.95 -16.42
N ARG A 122 -7.85 -10.93 -15.57
CA ARG A 122 -9.05 -10.47 -14.83
C ARG A 122 -9.85 -9.39 -15.54
N PHE A 123 -9.19 -8.55 -16.30
CA PHE A 123 -9.80 -7.42 -16.99
C PHE A 123 -9.58 -7.59 -18.50
N ARG A 124 -10.44 -6.95 -19.30
CA ARG A 124 -10.39 -7.05 -20.76
C ARG A 124 -10.14 -5.68 -21.39
N GLY A 125 -9.35 -5.68 -22.48
CA GLY A 125 -9.15 -4.54 -23.34
C GLY A 125 -8.65 -3.29 -22.62
N PRO A 126 -9.28 -2.12 -22.86
CA PRO A 126 -8.82 -0.85 -22.29
C PRO A 126 -8.80 -0.82 -20.76
N ILE A 127 -9.67 -1.57 -20.10
CA ILE A 127 -9.71 -1.66 -18.65
C ILE A 127 -8.44 -2.31 -18.12
N ALA A 128 -8.00 -3.41 -18.73
CA ALA A 128 -6.74 -4.07 -18.36
C ALA A 128 -5.55 -3.14 -18.60
N GLU A 129 -5.48 -2.47 -19.73
CA GLU A 129 -4.41 -1.54 -20.06
C GLU A 129 -4.30 -0.40 -19.05
N LYS A 130 -5.43 0.21 -18.67
CA LYS A 130 -5.46 1.29 -17.69
C LYS A 130 -5.06 0.83 -16.29
N ASN A 131 -5.45 -0.37 -15.89
CA ASN A 131 -5.04 -0.93 -14.61
C ASN A 131 -3.53 -1.20 -14.57
N ILE A 132 -2.96 -1.70 -15.68
CA ILE A 132 -1.51 -1.87 -15.80
C ILE A 132 -0.79 -0.52 -15.75
N GLU A 133 -1.33 0.50 -16.39
CA GLU A 133 -0.78 1.85 -16.35
C GLU A 133 -0.75 2.41 -14.93
N VAL A 134 -1.85 2.28 -14.17
CA VAL A 134 -1.91 2.69 -12.76
C VAL A 134 -0.91 1.92 -11.92
N LEU A 135 -0.82 0.60 -12.11
CA LEU A 135 0.13 -0.25 -11.39
C LEU A 135 1.56 0.24 -11.59
N ARG A 136 1.96 0.46 -12.83
CA ARG A 136 3.31 0.90 -13.19
C ARG A 136 3.62 2.32 -12.71
N GLU A 137 2.65 3.23 -12.82
CA GLU A 137 2.83 4.61 -12.38
C GLU A 137 3.01 4.68 -10.87
N ALA A 138 2.19 3.97 -10.10
CA ALA A 138 2.35 3.88 -8.65
C ALA A 138 3.67 3.23 -8.25
N TYR A 139 4.08 2.20 -8.97
CA TYR A 139 5.39 1.54 -8.76
C TYR A 139 6.55 2.55 -8.88
N ARG A 140 6.47 3.48 -9.85
CA ARG A 140 7.51 4.48 -10.08
C ARG A 140 7.46 5.65 -9.12
N CYS A 141 6.26 6.12 -8.74
CA CYS A 141 6.12 7.37 -8.00
C CYS A 141 6.01 7.22 -6.49
N VAL A 142 6.01 5.99 -5.97
CA VAL A 142 6.07 5.78 -4.52
C VAL A 142 7.34 6.42 -3.95
N ARG A 143 7.21 7.11 -2.82
CA ARG A 143 8.30 7.87 -2.22
C ARG A 143 8.62 7.36 -0.81
N HIS A 144 9.89 7.11 -0.55
CA HIS A 144 10.38 6.84 0.81
C HIS A 144 10.38 8.15 1.61
N VAL A 145 9.63 8.17 2.70
CA VAL A 145 9.50 9.37 3.54
C VAL A 145 10.69 9.44 4.49
N ARG A 146 11.39 10.55 4.44
CA ARG A 146 12.53 10.85 5.32
C ARG A 146 12.29 12.20 6.00
N GLU A 147 13.23 12.65 6.81
CA GLU A 147 13.18 13.99 7.42
C GLU A 147 13.24 15.11 6.38
#